data_48ffedd5c284361cfa554f3c11c20e4e
#
_entry.id   48ffedd5c284361cfa554f3c11c20e4e
#
_cell.length_a   1.000
_cell.length_b   1.000
_cell.length_c   1.000
_cell.angle_alpha   90.00
_cell.angle_beta   90.00
_cell.angle_gamma   90.00
#
_symmetry.space_group_name_H-M   'P 1'
#
loop_
_entity.id
_entity.type
_entity.pdbx_description
1 polymer ?
#
loop_
_entity_poly.entity_id
_entity_poly.type
_entity_poly.pdbx_seq_one_letter_code
_entity_poly.pdbx_strand_id
1 'polypeptide(L)'
;MTRLEDALEAARVGATSPPNPVSPRDAVLRILEAAALDERVLANLKDVPAGRALLRFTDAGEAIEFRAGDGKLHAEAADVKGKGPKVDATGATWLGLVSGTLRPWLAFTRGMVVARAGLTELRWLQQVAERLQKAYQKEG
;
A
#
# COMPACT_ATOMS: atom_id res chain seq x y z
N MET A 1 -8.02 19.92 -4.28
CA MET A 1 -7.80 18.49 -4.08
C MET A 1 -6.33 18.13 -4.17
N THR A 2 -5.88 17.21 -3.33
CA THR A 2 -4.51 16.72 -3.37
C THR A 2 -4.37 15.61 -4.42
N ARG A 3 -3.14 15.32 -4.83
CA ARG A 3 -2.87 14.19 -5.72
C ARG A 3 -3.32 12.86 -5.13
N LEU A 4 -3.21 12.74 -3.80
CA LEU A 4 -3.65 11.53 -3.10
C LEU A 4 -5.16 11.35 -3.20
N GLU A 5 -5.93 12.40 -2.98
CA GLU A 5 -7.39 12.35 -3.10
C GLU A 5 -7.82 11.99 -4.51
N ASP A 6 -7.16 12.56 -5.52
CA ASP A 6 -7.44 12.24 -6.91
C ASP A 6 -7.14 10.78 -7.22
N ALA A 7 -6.02 10.25 -6.70
CA ALA A 7 -5.65 8.84 -6.91
C ALA A 7 -6.64 7.90 -6.22
N LEU A 8 -7.10 8.24 -5.01
CA LEU A 8 -8.09 7.43 -4.29
C LEU A 8 -9.43 7.42 -5.03
N GLU A 9 -9.86 8.56 -5.54
CA GLU A 9 -11.09 8.67 -6.32
C GLU A 9 -10.98 7.86 -7.62
N ALA A 10 -9.86 7.97 -8.33
CA ALA A 10 -9.63 7.22 -9.56
C ALA A 10 -9.65 5.71 -9.31
N ALA A 11 -9.11 5.26 -8.17
CA ALA A 11 -9.12 3.84 -7.81
C ALA A 11 -10.54 3.34 -7.55
N ARG A 12 -11.38 4.13 -6.89
CA ARG A 12 -12.78 3.78 -6.64
C ARG A 12 -13.57 3.68 -7.94
N VAL A 13 -13.40 4.65 -8.81
CA VAL A 13 -14.07 4.67 -10.12
C VAL A 13 -13.60 3.50 -10.96
N GLY A 14 -12.30 3.23 -10.99
CA GLY A 14 -11.73 2.11 -11.73
C GLY A 14 -12.26 0.76 -11.26
N ALA A 15 -12.55 0.61 -9.97
CA ALA A 15 -13.11 -0.62 -9.41
C ALA A 15 -14.56 -0.87 -9.84
N THR A 16 -15.30 0.19 -10.21
CA THR A 16 -16.72 0.11 -10.56
C THR A 16 -17.02 0.28 -12.04
N SER A 17 -16.03 0.67 -12.84
CA SER A 17 -16.23 0.98 -14.28
C SER A 17 -15.33 0.11 -15.13
N PRO A 18 -15.85 -1.01 -15.65
CA PRO A 18 -15.03 -2.04 -16.26
C PRO A 18 -14.59 -1.90 -17.71
N PRO A 19 -14.76 -0.86 -18.52
CA PRO A 19 -14.23 -0.94 -19.88
C PRO A 19 -12.71 -0.89 -19.98
N ASN A 20 -12.04 -0.24 -19.03
CA ASN A 20 -10.56 -0.16 -19.01
C ASN A 20 -10.05 -0.43 -17.61
N PRO A 21 -10.06 -1.69 -17.17
CA PRO A 21 -9.62 -1.97 -15.81
C PRO A 21 -8.12 -1.66 -15.68
N VAL A 22 -7.80 -0.72 -14.83
CA VAL A 22 -6.42 -0.51 -14.39
C VAL A 22 -6.04 -1.74 -13.58
N SER A 23 -4.85 -2.32 -13.80
CA SER A 23 -4.43 -3.47 -13.01
C SER A 23 -4.40 -3.09 -11.54
N PRO A 24 -4.68 -4.05 -10.62
CA PRO A 24 -4.60 -3.75 -9.18
C PRO A 24 -3.26 -3.15 -8.77
N ARG A 25 -2.16 -3.65 -9.34
CA ARG A 25 -0.84 -3.09 -9.08
C ARG A 25 -0.76 -1.62 -9.49
N ASP A 26 -1.22 -1.28 -10.68
CA ASP A 26 -1.15 0.09 -11.17
C ASP A 26 -2.02 1.04 -10.32
N ALA A 27 -3.20 0.58 -9.89
CA ALA A 27 -4.05 1.36 -9.00
C ALA A 27 -3.39 1.61 -7.66
N VAL A 28 -2.82 0.58 -7.06
CA VAL A 28 -2.08 0.68 -5.78
C VAL A 28 -0.88 1.60 -5.95
N LEU A 29 -0.12 1.44 -7.04
CA LEU A 29 1.07 2.22 -7.30
C LEU A 29 0.75 3.72 -7.43
N ARG A 30 -0.33 4.06 -8.11
CA ARG A 30 -0.78 5.46 -8.23
C ARG A 30 -1.07 6.09 -6.88
N ILE A 31 -1.75 5.35 -6.00
CA ILE A 31 -2.04 5.82 -4.65
C ILE A 31 -0.75 6.01 -3.86
N LEU A 32 0.16 5.05 -3.91
CA LEU A 32 1.43 5.13 -3.19
C LEU A 32 2.32 6.25 -3.72
N GLU A 33 2.35 6.47 -5.02
CA GLU A 33 3.12 7.57 -5.60
C GLU A 33 2.56 8.93 -5.17
N ALA A 34 1.23 9.06 -5.11
CA ALA A 34 0.60 10.27 -4.61
C ALA A 34 0.86 10.46 -3.12
N ALA A 35 0.81 9.37 -2.34
CA ALA A 35 1.10 9.40 -0.91
C ALA A 35 2.56 9.83 -0.63
N ALA A 36 3.49 9.42 -1.49
CA ALA A 36 4.90 9.79 -1.36
C ALA A 36 5.15 11.29 -1.53
N LEU A 37 4.20 12.01 -2.10
CA LEU A 37 4.26 13.46 -2.28
C LEU A 37 3.37 14.22 -1.28
N ASP A 38 2.68 13.52 -0.40
CA ASP A 38 1.73 14.12 0.52
C ASP A 38 2.40 14.35 1.89
N GLU A 39 2.51 15.61 2.31
CA GLU A 39 3.17 15.98 3.54
C GLU A 39 2.55 15.36 4.79
N ARG A 40 1.22 15.16 4.80
CA ARG A 40 0.52 14.56 5.94
C ARG A 40 0.91 13.10 6.10
N VAL A 41 1.03 12.39 4.98
CA VAL A 41 1.48 10.99 4.96
C VAL A 41 2.90 10.90 5.48
N LEU A 42 3.80 11.71 4.93
CA LEU A 42 5.21 11.69 5.33
C LEU A 42 5.39 12.05 6.81
N ALA A 43 4.62 13.03 7.29
CA ALA A 43 4.66 13.40 8.70
C ALA A 43 4.23 12.24 9.61
N ASN A 44 3.24 11.45 9.18
CA ASN A 44 2.79 10.28 9.94
C ASN A 44 3.79 9.11 9.92
N LEU A 45 4.78 9.16 9.04
CA LEU A 45 5.80 8.11 8.94
C LEU A 45 7.10 8.46 9.66
N LYS A 46 7.19 9.64 10.27
CA LYS A 46 8.44 10.09 10.92
C LYS A 46 8.91 9.16 12.03
N ASP A 47 8.00 8.60 12.81
CA ASP A 47 8.32 7.72 13.94
C ASP A 47 8.26 6.24 13.57
N VAL A 48 8.02 5.92 12.30
CA VAL A 48 8.04 4.55 11.81
C VAL A 48 9.47 4.23 11.36
N PRO A 49 10.06 3.10 11.82
CA PRO A 49 11.39 2.71 11.35
C PRO A 49 11.42 2.51 9.84
N ALA A 50 12.51 2.92 9.21
CA ALA A 50 12.69 2.70 7.78
C ALA A 50 12.76 1.21 7.48
N GLY A 51 11.98 0.77 6.48
CA GLY A 51 11.93 -0.62 6.08
C GLY A 51 11.59 -0.75 4.60
N ARG A 52 11.63 -1.99 4.12
CA ARG A 52 11.30 -2.31 2.73
C ARG A 52 10.60 -3.66 2.64
N ALA A 53 9.80 -3.82 1.61
CA ALA A 53 9.15 -5.09 1.30
C ALA A 53 8.84 -5.17 -0.19
N LEU A 54 8.81 -6.38 -0.70
CA LEU A 54 8.31 -6.65 -2.04
C LEU A 54 6.84 -7.07 -1.89
N LEU A 55 5.92 -6.20 -2.26
CA LEU A 55 4.49 -6.46 -2.18
C LEU A 55 4.06 -7.24 -3.41
N ARG A 56 3.75 -8.51 -3.24
CA ARG A 56 3.37 -9.38 -4.36
C ARG A 56 1.86 -9.52 -4.45
N PHE A 57 1.36 -9.42 -5.68
CA PHE A 57 -0.06 -9.53 -6.01
C PHE A 57 -0.30 -10.97 -6.47
N THR A 58 -0.78 -11.80 -5.58
CA THR A 58 -0.87 -13.26 -5.81
C THR A 58 -1.82 -13.65 -6.94
N ASP A 59 -2.80 -12.82 -7.24
CA ASP A 59 -3.78 -13.07 -8.29
C ASP A 59 -3.41 -12.45 -9.64
N ALA A 60 -2.31 -11.74 -9.72
CA ALA A 60 -1.90 -11.04 -10.95
C ALA A 60 -0.46 -11.32 -11.39
N GLY A 61 0.34 -11.98 -10.56
CA GLY A 61 1.75 -12.24 -10.87
C GLY A 61 2.58 -10.96 -10.97
N GLU A 62 2.19 -9.91 -10.27
CA GLU A 62 2.85 -8.60 -10.29
C GLU A 62 3.37 -8.26 -8.90
N ALA A 63 4.25 -7.25 -8.82
CA ALA A 63 4.79 -6.83 -7.53
C ALA A 63 5.12 -5.33 -7.53
N ILE A 64 5.25 -4.79 -6.32
CA ILE A 64 5.71 -3.42 -6.07
C ILE A 64 6.87 -3.49 -5.08
N GLU A 65 7.99 -2.85 -5.40
CA GLU A 65 9.02 -2.61 -4.40
C GLU A 65 8.59 -1.40 -3.58
N PHE A 66 8.45 -1.60 -2.27
CA PHE A 66 7.91 -0.61 -1.35
C PHE A 66 8.91 -0.31 -0.24
N ARG A 67 9.14 0.97 -0.01
CA ARG A 67 9.97 1.44 1.10
C ARG A 67 9.23 2.55 1.83
N ALA A 68 9.27 2.51 3.15
CA ALA A 68 8.59 3.52 3.97
C ALA A 68 9.22 3.60 5.35
N GLY A 69 9.03 4.74 5.99
CA GLY A 69 9.51 5.01 7.33
C GLY A 69 10.50 6.17 7.36
N ASP A 70 10.80 6.64 8.54
CA ASP A 70 11.69 7.78 8.75
C ASP A 70 11.24 9.01 7.94
N GLY A 71 9.92 9.21 7.87
CA GLY A 71 9.34 10.35 7.17
C GLY A 71 9.37 10.27 5.65
N LYS A 72 9.57 9.08 5.09
CA LYS A 72 9.71 8.88 3.64
C LYS A 72 8.84 7.74 3.15
N LEU A 73 8.49 7.77 1.87
CA LEU A 73 7.78 6.69 1.20
C LEU A 73 8.20 6.63 -0.26
N HIS A 74 8.47 5.42 -0.73
CA HIS A 74 8.80 5.18 -2.14
C HIS A 74 8.17 3.88 -2.60
N ALA A 75 7.64 3.87 -3.82
CA ALA A 75 7.06 2.69 -4.43
C ALA A 75 7.34 2.69 -5.92
N GLU A 76 7.67 1.51 -6.45
CA GLU A 76 7.88 1.34 -7.89
C GLU A 76 7.47 -0.06 -8.32
N ALA A 77 7.13 -0.21 -9.59
CA ALA A 77 6.79 -1.52 -10.15
C ALA A 77 8.03 -2.43 -10.10
N ALA A 78 7.82 -3.69 -9.75
CA ALA A 78 8.89 -4.67 -9.60
C ALA A 78 8.44 -6.04 -10.10
N ASP A 79 9.43 -6.93 -10.26
CA ASP A 79 9.19 -8.33 -10.58
C ASP A 79 8.89 -9.11 -9.31
N VAL A 80 8.00 -10.11 -9.39
CA VAL A 80 7.67 -10.98 -8.26
C VAL A 80 8.87 -11.74 -7.71
N LYS A 81 9.94 -11.87 -8.49
CA LYS A 81 11.20 -12.48 -8.07
C LYS A 81 12.22 -11.47 -7.57
N GLY A 82 11.81 -10.22 -7.42
CA GLY A 82 12.68 -9.17 -6.91
C GLY A 82 13.25 -9.47 -5.54
N LYS A 83 14.29 -8.72 -5.16
CA LYS A 83 14.98 -8.91 -3.89
C LYS A 83 14.23 -8.26 -2.73
N GLY A 84 14.50 -8.76 -1.54
CA GLY A 84 13.97 -8.21 -0.30
C GLY A 84 12.90 -9.06 0.33
N PRO A 85 12.42 -8.67 1.51
CA PRO A 85 11.35 -9.41 2.19
C PRO A 85 10.08 -9.43 1.35
N LYS A 86 9.51 -10.61 1.13
CA LYS A 86 8.32 -10.77 0.31
C LYS A 86 7.07 -10.84 1.17
N VAL A 87 6.06 -10.08 0.77
CA VAL A 87 4.76 -10.05 1.45
C VAL A 87 3.68 -10.24 0.39
N ASP A 88 2.87 -11.26 0.58
CA ASP A 88 1.88 -11.70 -0.41
C ASP A 88 0.46 -11.34 0.01
N ALA A 89 -0.31 -10.81 -0.93
CA ALA A 89 -1.74 -10.58 -0.77
C ALA A 89 -2.39 -10.46 -2.15
N THR A 90 -3.72 -10.54 -2.21
CA THR A 90 -4.45 -10.29 -3.46
C THR A 90 -4.43 -8.81 -3.80
N GLY A 91 -4.71 -8.49 -5.07
CA GLY A 91 -4.82 -7.11 -5.51
C GLY A 91 -5.90 -6.34 -4.77
N ALA A 92 -7.05 -6.97 -4.51
CA ALA A 92 -8.12 -6.36 -3.74
C ALA A 92 -7.70 -6.01 -2.32
N THR A 93 -6.92 -6.88 -1.68
CA THR A 93 -6.39 -6.64 -0.33
C THR A 93 -5.43 -5.46 -0.33
N TRP A 94 -4.46 -5.45 -1.24
CA TRP A 94 -3.52 -4.33 -1.34
C TRP A 94 -4.24 -3.00 -1.61
N LEU A 95 -5.17 -3.02 -2.54
CA LEU A 95 -5.93 -1.81 -2.87
C LEU A 95 -6.75 -1.32 -1.67
N GLY A 96 -7.40 -2.24 -0.96
CA GLY A 96 -8.16 -1.89 0.23
C GLY A 96 -7.31 -1.27 1.32
N LEU A 97 -6.10 -1.80 1.53
CA LEU A 97 -5.18 -1.27 2.53
C LEU A 97 -4.69 0.14 2.18
N VAL A 98 -4.27 0.37 0.93
CA VAL A 98 -3.72 1.68 0.55
C VAL A 98 -4.79 2.72 0.32
N SER A 99 -6.03 2.31 -0.01
CA SER A 99 -7.16 3.24 -0.21
C SER A 99 -7.92 3.54 1.08
N GLY A 100 -7.70 2.77 2.14
CA GLY A 100 -8.37 2.97 3.41
C GLY A 100 -9.71 2.26 3.55
N THR A 101 -10.11 1.42 2.60
CA THR A 101 -11.37 0.68 2.67
C THR A 101 -11.26 -0.63 3.45
N LEU A 102 -10.05 -1.09 3.72
CA LEU A 102 -9.79 -2.30 4.49
C LEU A 102 -8.90 -1.95 5.68
N ARG A 103 -9.37 -2.24 6.90
CA ARG A 103 -8.59 -1.94 8.11
C ARG A 103 -7.37 -2.86 8.20
N PRO A 104 -6.18 -2.31 8.47
CA PRO A 104 -4.96 -3.12 8.49
C PRO A 104 -5.02 -4.27 9.50
N TRP A 105 -5.44 -4.00 10.74
CA TRP A 105 -5.48 -5.05 11.77
C TRP A 105 -6.36 -6.22 11.35
N LEU A 106 -7.45 -5.94 10.62
CA LEU A 106 -8.36 -6.98 10.14
C LEU A 106 -7.69 -7.84 9.07
N ALA A 107 -7.04 -7.20 8.09
CA ALA A 107 -6.35 -7.91 7.03
C ALA A 107 -5.22 -8.80 7.56
N PHE A 108 -4.44 -8.29 8.49
CA PHE A 108 -3.30 -9.02 9.05
C PHE A 108 -3.75 -10.13 10.01
N THR A 109 -4.76 -9.87 10.84
CA THR A 109 -5.29 -10.87 11.78
C THR A 109 -5.95 -12.03 11.05
N ARG A 110 -6.62 -11.77 9.94
CA ARG A 110 -7.30 -12.81 9.16
C ARG A 110 -6.39 -13.54 8.18
N GLY A 111 -5.10 -13.23 8.15
CA GLY A 111 -4.17 -13.88 7.25
C GLY A 111 -4.35 -13.52 5.78
N MET A 112 -4.97 -12.36 5.50
CA MET A 112 -5.10 -11.87 4.13
C MET A 112 -3.76 -11.36 3.58
N VAL A 113 -2.84 -11.04 4.46
CA VAL A 113 -1.48 -10.61 4.14
C VAL A 113 -0.52 -11.62 4.76
N VAL A 114 0.35 -12.21 3.95
CA VAL A 114 1.27 -13.25 4.37
C VAL A 114 2.71 -12.79 4.14
N ALA A 115 3.46 -12.62 5.22
CA ALA A 115 4.88 -12.31 5.13
C ALA A 115 5.69 -13.60 4.98
N ARG A 116 6.49 -13.68 3.93
CA ARG A 116 7.37 -14.83 3.68
C ARG A 116 8.68 -14.73 4.45
N ALA A 117 9.02 -13.52 4.91
CA ALA A 117 10.29 -13.27 5.59
C ALA A 117 10.20 -13.31 7.12
N GLY A 118 9.00 -13.15 7.70
CA GLY A 118 8.81 -13.22 9.15
C GLY A 118 7.92 -12.13 9.72
N LEU A 119 7.76 -12.16 11.04
CA LEU A 119 6.83 -11.28 11.74
C LEU A 119 7.27 -9.83 11.82
N THR A 120 8.57 -9.57 11.78
CA THR A 120 9.09 -8.21 11.87
C THR A 120 8.59 -7.35 10.70
N GLU A 121 8.72 -7.87 9.50
CA GLU A 121 8.26 -7.20 8.29
C GLU A 121 6.75 -7.05 8.27
N LEU A 122 6.04 -8.05 8.75
CA LEU A 122 4.58 -8.02 8.82
C LEU A 122 4.09 -6.92 9.76
N ARG A 123 4.69 -6.83 10.95
CA ARG A 123 4.35 -5.80 11.93
C ARG A 123 4.68 -4.40 11.41
N TRP A 124 5.84 -4.26 10.80
CA TRP A 124 6.24 -2.99 10.21
C TRP A 124 5.25 -2.56 9.12
N LEU A 125 4.87 -3.46 8.24
CA LEU A 125 3.95 -3.16 7.16
C LEU A 125 2.55 -2.80 7.68
N GLN A 126 2.10 -3.49 8.72
CA GLN A 126 0.84 -3.15 9.39
C GLN A 126 0.89 -1.74 9.95
N GLN A 127 1.98 -1.38 10.62
CA GLN A 127 2.16 -0.04 11.17
C GLN A 127 2.14 1.02 10.07
N VAL A 128 2.84 0.79 8.95
CA VAL A 128 2.82 1.69 7.81
C VAL A 128 1.40 1.87 7.28
N ALA A 129 0.66 0.79 7.08
CA ALA A 129 -0.71 0.85 6.59
C ALA A 129 -1.62 1.65 7.53
N GLU A 130 -1.48 1.44 8.83
CA GLU A 130 -2.25 2.19 9.83
C GLU A 130 -1.94 3.68 9.78
N ARG A 131 -0.67 4.04 9.62
CA ARG A 131 -0.24 5.44 9.53
C ARG A 131 -0.73 6.11 8.24
N LEU A 132 -0.72 5.39 7.12
CA LEU A 132 -1.29 5.90 5.87
C LEU A 132 -2.77 6.22 6.04
N GLN A 133 -3.54 5.27 6.58
CA GLN A 133 -4.98 5.46 6.75
C GLN A 133 -5.30 6.56 7.74
N LYS A 134 -4.49 6.70 8.78
CA LYS A 134 -4.65 7.79 9.75
C LYS A 134 -4.45 9.16 9.10
N ALA A 135 -3.54 9.26 8.14
CA ALA A 135 -3.34 10.50 7.40
C ALA A 135 -4.58 10.87 6.57
N TYR A 136 -5.25 9.87 5.98
CA TYR A 136 -6.49 10.11 5.23
C TYR A 136 -7.61 10.64 6.12
N GLN A 137 -7.70 10.14 7.34
CA GLN A 137 -8.75 10.52 8.28
C GLN A 137 -8.64 11.94 8.81
N LYS A 138 -7.44 12.52 8.81
CA LYS A 138 -7.21 13.87 9.33
C LYS A 138 -7.86 14.98 8.51
N GLU A 139 -8.48 14.66 7.41
CA GLU A 139 -9.20 15.60 6.57
C GLU A 139 -10.69 15.69 6.90
N GLY A 140 -11.10 15.06 7.94
CA GLY A 140 -12.50 15.09 8.36
C GLY A 140 -13.03 16.47 8.65
#